data_f17026c5e2dcb141a82cf853f99c5dcb
#
_entry.id   f17026c5e2dcb141a82cf853f99c5dcb
#
_cell.length_a   1.000
_cell.length_b   1.000
_cell.length_c   1.000
_cell.angle_alpha   90.00
_cell.angle_beta   90.00
_cell.angle_gamma   90.00
#
_symmetry.space_group_name_H-M   'P 1'
#
loop_
_entity.id
_entity.type
_entity.pdbx_description
1 polymer ?
#
loop_
_entity_poly.entity_id
_entity_poly.type
_entity_poly.pdbx_seq_one_letter_code
_entity_poly.pdbx_strand_id
1 'polypeptide(L)'
;MKNIKSCFSRLHGNLYLIVGFYGILAITFVALSTKWFFHAHLNPTYPALLPPAWWINGDINHILGTNAKGQDIFDYLLIGYRSTISMTLKVVFYVVVIGGLINYLMFFISLIRPFVLFIFKFCMVVPPLLGVIVISLLLEDDITNMLLVVGLSYTPRFIYNIHQRVINEWNKTYITAYRLDGLSSFSILNRFILPNILPIYLTEIVSLFGSIILSLTTITFLGFANDVSRPDLGMMMFQMKDIIASNYLAFLSPGIAVSATIIFVYLFNFGLYGRRAGT
;
A
#
# COMPACT_ATOMS: atom_id res chain seq x y z
N MET A 1 32.46 21.15 8.36
CA MET A 1 31.03 20.98 8.70
C MET A 1 30.19 20.29 7.63
N LYS A 2 30.42 20.44 6.31
CA LYS A 2 29.69 19.72 5.25
C LYS A 2 29.84 18.20 5.32
N ASN A 3 31.04 17.67 5.63
CA ASN A 3 31.30 16.23 5.68
C ASN A 3 30.60 15.48 6.84
N ILE A 4 30.41 16.16 7.99
CA ILE A 4 29.73 15.54 9.14
C ILE A 4 28.23 15.39 8.89
N LYS A 5 27.60 16.41 8.27
CA LYS A 5 26.18 16.34 7.89
C LYS A 5 25.92 15.27 6.83
N SER A 6 26.82 15.07 5.87
CA SER A 6 26.69 14.03 4.84
C SER A 6 26.91 12.61 5.39
N CYS A 7 27.81 12.43 6.36
CA CYS A 7 28.02 11.17 7.04
C CYS A 7 26.83 10.81 7.94
N PHE A 8 26.30 11.80 8.67
CA PHE A 8 25.13 11.61 9.53
C PHE A 8 23.86 11.31 8.73
N SER A 9 23.65 11.96 7.57
CA SER A 9 22.54 11.65 6.68
C SER A 9 22.64 10.26 6.04
N ARG A 10 23.85 9.79 5.72
CA ARG A 10 24.08 8.43 5.22
C ARG A 10 23.83 7.35 6.28
N LEU A 11 24.25 7.57 7.51
CA LEU A 11 24.00 6.65 8.62
C LEU A 11 22.50 6.56 8.94
N HIS A 12 21.81 7.70 9.03
CA HIS A 12 20.36 7.74 9.28
C HIS A 12 19.58 7.12 8.13
N GLY A 13 19.93 7.41 6.87
CA GLY A 13 19.29 6.80 5.71
C GLY A 13 19.44 5.28 5.69
N ASN A 14 20.59 4.73 6.10
CA ASN A 14 20.79 3.28 6.22
C ASN A 14 19.97 2.66 7.36
N LEU A 15 19.85 3.34 8.52
CA LEU A 15 19.06 2.85 9.64
C LEU A 15 17.57 2.76 9.30
N TYR A 16 16.99 3.81 8.73
CA TYR A 16 15.58 3.80 8.31
C TYR A 16 15.30 2.75 7.26
N LEU A 17 16.21 2.55 6.30
CA LEU A 17 16.09 1.50 5.30
C LEU A 17 16.12 0.10 5.93
N ILE A 18 17.04 -0.13 6.87
CA ILE A 18 17.18 -1.42 7.56
C ILE A 18 15.93 -1.70 8.39
N VAL A 19 15.52 -0.76 9.23
CA VAL A 19 14.33 -0.93 10.10
C VAL A 19 13.06 -1.12 9.25
N GLY A 20 12.88 -0.32 8.21
CA GLY A 20 11.75 -0.45 7.30
C GLY A 20 11.75 -1.79 6.57
N PHE A 21 12.90 -2.24 6.05
CA PHE A 21 13.02 -3.52 5.34
C PHE A 21 12.71 -4.72 6.25
N TYR A 22 13.35 -4.80 7.41
CA TYR A 22 13.08 -5.90 8.35
C TYR A 22 11.67 -5.85 8.92
N GLY A 23 11.11 -4.65 9.14
CA GLY A 23 9.71 -4.49 9.53
C GLY A 23 8.75 -5.04 8.47
N ILE A 24 8.93 -4.68 7.20
CA ILE A 24 8.13 -5.22 6.08
C ILE A 24 8.32 -6.74 5.98
N LEU A 25 9.54 -7.24 6.12
CA LEU A 25 9.84 -8.66 6.05
C LEU A 25 9.16 -9.44 7.19
N ALA A 26 9.23 -8.94 8.42
CA ALA A 26 8.55 -9.54 9.57
C ALA A 26 7.03 -9.60 9.36
N ILE A 27 6.45 -8.50 8.91
CA ILE A 27 5.02 -8.36 8.64
C ILE A 27 4.56 -9.30 7.51
N THR A 28 5.32 -9.38 6.41
CA THR A 28 5.01 -10.31 5.31
C THR A 28 5.19 -11.76 5.74
N PHE A 29 6.17 -12.04 6.57
CA PHE A 29 6.36 -13.37 7.15
C PHE A 29 5.16 -13.78 8.00
N VAL A 30 4.68 -12.91 8.88
CA VAL A 30 3.46 -13.14 9.68
C VAL A 30 2.26 -13.40 8.78
N ALA A 31 2.04 -12.58 7.75
CA ALA A 31 0.92 -12.74 6.81
C ALA A 31 0.97 -14.07 6.04
N LEU A 32 2.16 -14.54 5.65
CA LEU A 32 2.35 -15.80 4.93
C LEU A 32 2.28 -17.02 5.85
N SER A 33 2.83 -16.92 7.06
CA SER A 33 2.86 -18.00 8.05
C SER A 33 1.45 -18.42 8.51
N THR A 34 0.49 -17.51 8.44
CA THR A 34 -0.92 -17.77 8.79
C THR A 34 -1.49 -19.00 8.08
N LYS A 35 -1.07 -19.28 6.85
CA LYS A 35 -1.53 -20.45 6.09
C LYS A 35 -0.93 -21.77 6.58
N TRP A 36 0.28 -21.74 7.15
CA TRP A 36 1.10 -22.93 7.39
C TRP A 36 1.15 -23.30 8.89
N PHE A 37 1.15 -22.30 9.75
CA PHE A 37 1.34 -22.49 11.19
C PHE A 37 0.06 -22.28 12.00
N PHE A 38 -0.87 -21.46 11.51
CA PHE A 38 -2.09 -21.16 12.20
C PHE A 38 -3.27 -21.78 11.44
N HIS A 39 -3.88 -22.79 12.03
CA HIS A 39 -5.17 -23.34 11.57
C HIS A 39 -6.30 -22.41 12.05
N ALA A 40 -6.19 -21.13 11.66
CA ALA A 40 -7.14 -20.12 12.07
C ALA A 40 -8.51 -20.47 11.53
N HIS A 41 -9.42 -20.79 12.41
CA HIS A 41 -10.79 -21.16 12.09
C HIS A 41 -11.71 -19.95 12.25
N LEU A 42 -12.42 -19.59 11.19
CA LEU A 42 -13.45 -18.54 11.25
C LEU A 42 -14.75 -19.03 11.91
N ASN A 43 -14.85 -20.33 12.19
CA ASN A 43 -16.03 -20.89 12.81
C ASN A 43 -16.11 -20.52 14.30
N PRO A 44 -17.28 -20.12 14.81
CA PRO A 44 -17.49 -19.85 16.21
C PRO A 44 -17.36 -21.16 17.01
N THR A 45 -16.29 -21.30 17.77
CA THR A 45 -15.99 -22.53 18.54
C THR A 45 -15.93 -22.26 20.03
N TYR A 46 -15.85 -20.98 20.43
CA TYR A 46 -15.59 -20.58 21.81
C TYR A 46 -16.71 -19.72 22.40
N PRO A 47 -16.77 -19.56 23.72
CA PRO A 47 -17.70 -18.60 24.33
C PRO A 47 -17.50 -17.20 23.77
N ALA A 48 -18.60 -16.49 23.52
CA ALA A 48 -18.55 -15.13 23.02
C ALA A 48 -18.07 -14.14 24.08
N LEU A 49 -17.37 -13.10 23.64
CA LEU A 49 -16.93 -11.97 24.48
C LEU A 49 -16.00 -12.35 25.62
N LEU A 50 -15.17 -13.38 25.47
CA LEU A 50 -14.11 -13.65 26.43
C LEU A 50 -13.13 -12.47 26.48
N PRO A 51 -12.72 -12.04 27.68
CA PRO A 51 -11.74 -10.97 27.82
C PRO A 51 -10.32 -11.46 27.43
N PRO A 52 -9.38 -10.53 27.18
CA PRO A 52 -7.97 -10.87 26.94
C PRO A 52 -7.37 -11.72 28.06
N ALA A 53 -6.39 -12.56 27.71
CA ALA A 53 -5.76 -13.53 28.63
C ALA A 53 -5.20 -12.93 29.94
N TRP A 54 -4.79 -11.67 29.94
CA TRP A 54 -4.25 -10.95 31.11
C TRP A 54 -5.31 -10.21 31.95
N TRP A 55 -6.57 -10.31 31.59
CA TRP A 55 -7.68 -9.74 32.40
C TRP A 55 -8.27 -10.80 33.36
N ILE A 56 -9.03 -10.33 34.33
CA ILE A 56 -9.78 -11.19 35.23
C ILE A 56 -10.77 -12.00 34.39
N ASN A 57 -10.77 -13.33 34.56
CA ASN A 57 -11.54 -14.31 33.75
C ASN A 57 -11.08 -14.46 32.29
N GLY A 58 -9.87 -13.99 31.93
CA GLY A 58 -9.26 -14.27 30.64
C GLY A 58 -8.79 -15.72 30.52
N ASP A 59 -8.85 -16.27 29.29
CA ASP A 59 -8.32 -17.59 28.97
C ASP A 59 -6.97 -17.46 28.27
N ILE A 60 -5.95 -18.20 28.75
CA ILE A 60 -4.60 -18.20 28.18
C ILE A 60 -4.56 -18.67 26.73
N ASN A 61 -5.54 -19.46 26.32
CA ASN A 61 -5.65 -19.92 24.93
C ASN A 61 -6.12 -18.81 23.96
N HIS A 62 -6.69 -17.73 24.50
CA HIS A 62 -7.24 -16.60 23.73
C HIS A 62 -6.55 -15.30 24.10
N ILE A 63 -5.36 -15.04 23.52
CA ILE A 63 -4.50 -13.91 23.90
C ILE A 63 -5.27 -12.58 23.87
N LEU A 64 -6.00 -12.29 22.79
CA LEU A 64 -6.80 -11.06 22.65
C LEU A 64 -8.28 -11.24 23.04
N GLY A 65 -8.66 -12.43 23.51
CA GLY A 65 -10.04 -12.78 23.79
C GLY A 65 -10.84 -13.18 22.55
N THR A 66 -12.17 -13.24 22.67
CA THR A 66 -13.08 -13.62 21.58
C THR A 66 -14.05 -12.48 21.23
N ASN A 67 -14.50 -12.47 19.98
CA ASN A 67 -15.50 -11.50 19.52
C ASN A 67 -16.95 -11.92 19.90
N ALA A 68 -17.94 -11.12 19.49
CA ALA A 68 -19.35 -11.41 19.75
C ALA A 68 -19.86 -12.71 19.10
N LYS A 69 -19.13 -13.26 18.12
CA LYS A 69 -19.45 -14.51 17.44
C LYS A 69 -18.69 -15.72 18.06
N GLY A 70 -17.88 -15.54 19.09
CA GLY A 70 -17.06 -16.60 19.66
C GLY A 70 -15.84 -16.98 18.81
N GLN A 71 -15.37 -16.09 17.96
CA GLN A 71 -14.14 -16.29 17.17
C GLN A 71 -12.96 -15.67 17.92
N ASP A 72 -11.79 -16.33 17.91
CA ASP A 72 -10.57 -15.81 18.50
C ASP A 72 -10.11 -14.55 17.73
N ILE A 73 -9.92 -13.44 18.46
CA ILE A 73 -9.55 -12.15 17.87
C ILE A 73 -8.15 -12.18 17.26
N PHE A 74 -7.21 -12.94 17.85
CA PHE A 74 -5.86 -13.05 17.32
C PHE A 74 -5.83 -13.81 15.99
N ASP A 75 -6.54 -14.94 15.91
CA ASP A 75 -6.69 -15.70 14.65
C ASP A 75 -7.37 -14.86 13.57
N TYR A 76 -8.43 -14.15 13.96
CA TYR A 76 -9.16 -13.25 13.07
C TYR A 76 -8.27 -12.12 12.55
N LEU A 77 -7.41 -11.55 13.41
CA LEU A 77 -6.42 -10.53 13.06
C LEU A 77 -5.41 -11.05 12.02
N LEU A 78 -4.90 -12.26 12.20
CA LEU A 78 -3.94 -12.86 11.27
C LEU A 78 -4.55 -13.09 9.88
N ILE A 79 -5.80 -13.62 9.83
CA ILE A 79 -6.52 -13.82 8.58
C ILE A 79 -6.82 -12.49 7.90
N GLY A 80 -7.33 -11.51 8.67
CA GLY A 80 -7.63 -10.16 8.17
C GLY A 80 -6.40 -9.46 7.65
N TYR A 81 -5.27 -9.59 8.35
CA TYR A 81 -3.99 -9.03 7.93
C TYR A 81 -3.54 -9.59 6.59
N ARG A 82 -3.57 -10.92 6.43
CA ARG A 82 -3.21 -11.58 5.16
C ARG A 82 -4.12 -11.13 4.02
N SER A 83 -5.44 -11.04 4.27
CA SER A 83 -6.41 -10.57 3.29
C SER A 83 -6.10 -9.15 2.84
N THR A 84 -5.90 -8.22 3.79
CA THR A 84 -5.57 -6.81 3.51
C THR A 84 -4.30 -6.66 2.68
N ILE A 85 -3.21 -7.38 3.04
CA ILE A 85 -1.97 -7.34 2.27
C ILE A 85 -2.17 -7.90 0.86
N SER A 86 -2.89 -9.01 0.72
CA SER A 86 -3.17 -9.62 -0.58
C SER A 86 -3.97 -8.68 -1.50
N MET A 87 -5.01 -8.04 -0.98
CA MET A 87 -5.80 -7.05 -1.71
C MET A 87 -4.96 -5.85 -2.13
N THR A 88 -4.17 -5.29 -1.19
CA THR A 88 -3.28 -4.16 -1.46
C THR A 88 -2.29 -4.48 -2.58
N LEU A 89 -1.64 -5.66 -2.52
CA LEU A 89 -0.69 -6.09 -3.55
C LEU A 89 -1.35 -6.24 -4.93
N LYS A 90 -2.57 -6.78 -5.00
CA LYS A 90 -3.32 -6.88 -6.27
C LYS A 90 -3.57 -5.51 -6.88
N VAL A 91 -4.02 -4.54 -6.08
CA VAL A 91 -4.28 -3.18 -6.56
C VAL A 91 -2.99 -2.49 -6.98
N VAL A 92 -1.91 -2.61 -6.19
CA VAL A 92 -0.59 -2.06 -6.54
C VAL A 92 -0.10 -2.65 -7.87
N PHE A 93 -0.18 -3.98 -8.03
CA PHE A 93 0.21 -4.66 -9.27
C PHE A 93 -0.58 -4.13 -10.47
N TYR A 94 -1.90 -4.01 -10.33
CA TYR A 94 -2.77 -3.47 -11.35
C TYR A 94 -2.38 -2.04 -11.75
N VAL A 95 -2.20 -1.13 -10.78
CA VAL A 95 -1.81 0.26 -11.03
C VAL A 95 -0.43 0.36 -11.68
N VAL A 96 0.53 -0.43 -11.22
CA VAL A 96 1.91 -0.44 -11.73
C VAL A 96 1.97 -0.94 -13.17
N VAL A 97 1.26 -2.03 -13.48
CA VAL A 97 1.26 -2.61 -14.83
C VAL A 97 0.53 -1.69 -15.81
N ILE A 98 -0.68 -1.29 -15.50
CA ILE A 98 -1.47 -0.42 -16.40
C ILE A 98 -0.85 0.97 -16.49
N GLY A 99 -0.50 1.57 -15.35
CA GLY A 99 0.12 2.89 -15.32
C GLY A 99 1.49 2.92 -16.00
N GLY A 100 2.29 1.86 -15.82
CA GLY A 100 3.57 1.69 -16.51
C GLY A 100 3.41 1.57 -18.02
N LEU A 101 2.46 0.76 -18.49
CA LEU A 101 2.15 0.59 -19.90
C LEU A 101 1.68 1.90 -20.55
N ILE A 102 0.75 2.61 -19.90
CA ILE A 102 0.27 3.90 -20.37
C ILE A 102 1.42 4.91 -20.47
N ASN A 103 2.29 5.00 -19.45
CA ASN A 103 3.46 5.85 -19.47
C ASN A 103 4.40 5.54 -20.63
N TYR A 104 4.63 4.25 -20.87
CA TYR A 104 5.49 3.80 -21.97
C TYR A 104 4.92 4.23 -23.32
N LEU A 105 3.62 4.02 -23.55
CA LEU A 105 2.94 4.43 -24.78
C LEU A 105 2.92 5.95 -24.96
N MET A 106 2.63 6.71 -23.90
CA MET A 106 2.62 8.18 -23.92
C MET A 106 3.98 8.79 -24.29
N PHE A 107 5.08 8.09 -24.04
CA PHE A 107 6.40 8.58 -24.43
C PHE A 107 6.53 8.68 -25.96
N PHE A 108 5.97 7.74 -26.71
CA PHE A 108 6.06 7.71 -28.17
C PHE A 108 4.98 8.54 -28.85
N ILE A 109 3.81 8.71 -28.25
CA ILE A 109 2.68 9.40 -28.84
C ILE A 109 2.61 10.84 -28.31
N SER A 110 3.46 11.70 -28.85
CA SER A 110 3.59 13.10 -28.38
C SER A 110 2.32 13.93 -28.56
N LEU A 111 1.49 13.61 -29.57
CA LEU A 111 0.29 14.37 -29.92
C LEU A 111 -0.80 14.26 -28.83
N ILE A 112 -1.07 13.06 -28.31
CA ILE A 112 -2.10 12.84 -27.30
C ILE A 112 -1.63 13.10 -25.87
N ARG A 113 -0.32 13.17 -25.67
CA ARG A 113 0.29 13.37 -24.35
C ARG A 113 -0.29 14.56 -23.55
N PRO A 114 -0.37 15.79 -24.10
CA PRO A 114 -0.88 16.93 -23.33
C PRO A 114 -2.34 16.76 -22.93
N PHE A 115 -3.15 16.15 -23.78
CA PHE A 115 -4.55 15.89 -23.51
C PHE A 115 -4.74 14.85 -22.40
N VAL A 116 -4.03 13.73 -22.46
CA VAL A 116 -4.07 12.68 -21.44
C VAL A 116 -3.58 13.19 -20.08
N LEU A 117 -2.49 13.97 -20.08
CA LEU A 117 -1.98 14.59 -18.85
C LEU A 117 -2.94 15.63 -18.27
N PHE A 118 -3.66 16.37 -19.14
CA PHE A 118 -4.70 17.29 -18.68
C PHE A 118 -5.83 16.55 -17.97
N ILE A 119 -6.35 15.46 -18.55
CA ILE A 119 -7.38 14.61 -17.94
C ILE A 119 -6.89 14.07 -16.58
N PHE A 120 -5.67 13.52 -16.52
CA PHE A 120 -5.14 12.98 -15.29
C PHE A 120 -4.95 14.04 -14.19
N LYS A 121 -4.51 15.26 -14.55
CA LYS A 121 -4.47 16.39 -13.62
C LYS A 121 -5.85 16.72 -13.07
N PHE A 122 -6.86 16.70 -13.92
CA PHE A 122 -8.24 16.93 -13.51
C PHE A 122 -8.73 15.84 -12.54
N CYS A 123 -8.48 14.57 -12.86
CA CYS A 123 -8.80 13.45 -11.96
C CYS A 123 -8.10 13.57 -10.58
N MET A 124 -6.89 14.12 -10.54
CA MET A 124 -6.13 14.28 -9.28
C MET A 124 -6.68 15.37 -8.35
N VAL A 125 -7.56 16.25 -8.83
CA VAL A 125 -8.23 17.28 -8.00
C VAL A 125 -9.16 16.61 -7.00
N VAL A 126 -9.79 15.50 -7.38
CA VAL A 126 -10.65 14.72 -6.48
C VAL A 126 -9.76 13.84 -5.59
N PRO A 127 -9.86 13.96 -4.26
CA PRO A 127 -9.15 13.05 -3.36
C PRO A 127 -9.54 11.59 -3.66
N PRO A 128 -8.56 10.67 -3.80
CA PRO A 128 -8.83 9.29 -4.20
C PRO A 128 -9.90 8.60 -3.34
N LEU A 129 -9.85 8.81 -2.03
CA LEU A 129 -10.81 8.24 -1.09
C LEU A 129 -12.25 8.67 -1.38
N LEU A 130 -12.48 9.96 -1.64
CA LEU A 130 -13.81 10.46 -1.99
C LEU A 130 -14.31 9.87 -3.32
N GLY A 131 -13.43 9.79 -4.33
CA GLY A 131 -13.75 9.16 -5.60
C GLY A 131 -14.19 7.71 -5.43
N VAL A 132 -13.48 6.96 -4.60
CA VAL A 132 -13.82 5.56 -4.31
C VAL A 132 -15.18 5.45 -3.61
N ILE A 133 -15.44 6.26 -2.56
CA ILE A 133 -16.71 6.22 -1.84
C ILE A 133 -17.88 6.51 -2.79
N VAL A 134 -17.78 7.57 -3.60
CA VAL A 134 -18.85 7.94 -4.54
C VAL A 134 -19.13 6.83 -5.55
N ILE A 135 -18.07 6.23 -6.11
CA ILE A 135 -18.22 5.17 -7.11
C ILE A 135 -18.74 3.87 -6.46
N SER A 136 -18.29 3.55 -5.23
CA SER A 136 -18.78 2.37 -4.50
C SER A 136 -20.27 2.46 -4.16
N LEU A 137 -20.83 3.67 -4.01
CA LEU A 137 -22.27 3.85 -3.84
C LEU A 137 -23.08 3.59 -5.11
N LEU A 138 -22.44 3.64 -6.28
CA LEU A 138 -23.10 3.44 -7.60
C LEU A 138 -22.96 2.02 -8.12
N LEU A 139 -21.97 1.27 -7.61
CA LEU A 139 -21.71 -0.11 -8.00
C LEU A 139 -22.26 -1.06 -6.94
N GLU A 140 -22.51 -2.32 -7.34
CA GLU A 140 -22.84 -3.38 -6.40
C GLU A 140 -21.70 -3.59 -5.39
N ASP A 141 -22.05 -3.92 -4.14
CA ASP A 141 -21.16 -4.18 -3.03
C ASP A 141 -20.34 -5.47 -3.26
N ASP A 142 -19.45 -5.45 -4.26
CA ASP A 142 -18.49 -6.51 -4.52
C ASP A 142 -17.07 -6.03 -4.27
N ILE A 143 -16.30 -6.85 -3.60
CA ILE A 143 -14.90 -6.60 -3.28
C ILE A 143 -14.05 -6.37 -4.54
N THR A 144 -14.38 -7.05 -5.64
CA THR A 144 -13.68 -6.91 -6.93
C THR A 144 -13.89 -5.52 -7.50
N ASN A 145 -15.14 -5.02 -7.46
CA ASN A 145 -15.48 -3.67 -7.89
C ASN A 145 -14.74 -2.63 -7.05
N MET A 146 -14.70 -2.80 -5.72
CA MET A 146 -13.95 -1.93 -4.83
C MET A 146 -12.46 -1.88 -5.18
N LEU A 147 -11.81 -3.03 -5.40
CA LEU A 147 -10.39 -3.08 -5.76
C LEU A 147 -10.10 -2.37 -7.08
N LEU A 148 -10.97 -2.53 -8.08
CA LEU A 148 -10.86 -1.84 -9.38
C LEU A 148 -10.99 -0.32 -9.22
N VAL A 149 -11.97 0.13 -8.45
CA VAL A 149 -12.22 1.57 -8.23
C VAL A 149 -11.05 2.23 -7.50
N VAL A 150 -10.53 1.57 -6.44
CA VAL A 150 -9.33 2.04 -5.76
C VAL A 150 -8.16 2.13 -6.74
N GLY A 151 -7.91 1.09 -7.52
CA GLY A 151 -6.85 1.08 -8.52
C GLY A 151 -6.98 2.22 -9.54
N LEU A 152 -8.18 2.41 -10.09
CA LEU A 152 -8.46 3.50 -11.04
C LEU A 152 -8.23 4.88 -10.43
N SER A 153 -8.57 5.09 -9.17
CA SER A 153 -8.39 6.37 -8.47
C SER A 153 -6.92 6.73 -8.24
N TYR A 154 -6.04 5.73 -8.08
CA TYR A 154 -4.60 5.95 -7.89
C TYR A 154 -3.80 5.96 -9.20
N THR A 155 -4.33 5.39 -10.27
CA THR A 155 -3.65 5.29 -11.58
C THR A 155 -3.25 6.64 -12.17
N PRO A 156 -4.10 7.69 -12.20
CA PRO A 156 -3.73 9.00 -12.77
C PRO A 156 -2.53 9.62 -12.06
N ARG A 157 -2.49 9.56 -10.73
CA ARG A 157 -1.40 10.10 -9.93
C ARG A 157 -0.09 9.37 -10.18
N PHE A 158 -0.13 8.04 -10.24
CA PHE A 158 1.04 7.22 -10.53
C PHE A 158 1.59 7.52 -11.93
N ILE A 159 0.73 7.57 -12.94
CA ILE A 159 1.12 7.89 -14.32
C ILE A 159 1.75 9.28 -14.37
N TYR A 160 1.12 10.29 -13.79
CA TYR A 160 1.62 11.64 -13.79
C TYR A 160 3.01 11.76 -13.15
N ASN A 161 3.20 11.17 -11.97
CA ASN A 161 4.47 11.22 -11.24
C ASN A 161 5.61 10.56 -12.04
N ILE A 162 5.35 9.36 -12.58
CA ILE A 162 6.34 8.64 -13.38
C ILE A 162 6.64 9.39 -14.70
N HIS A 163 5.61 9.91 -15.36
CA HIS A 163 5.79 10.67 -16.59
C HIS A 163 6.70 11.89 -16.39
N GLN A 164 6.49 12.65 -15.31
CA GLN A 164 7.35 13.78 -14.97
C GLN A 164 8.82 13.36 -14.80
N ARG A 165 9.07 12.19 -14.20
CA ARG A 165 10.43 11.65 -14.03
C ARG A 165 11.06 11.28 -15.36
N VAL A 166 10.31 10.63 -16.25
CA VAL A 166 10.77 10.28 -17.60
C VAL A 166 11.13 11.53 -18.41
N ILE A 167 10.27 12.56 -18.40
CA ILE A 167 10.52 13.81 -19.14
C ILE A 167 11.70 14.59 -18.54
N ASN A 168 11.81 14.65 -17.22
CA ASN A 168 12.94 15.31 -16.57
C ASN A 168 14.27 14.62 -16.95
N GLU A 169 14.27 13.29 -17.04
CA GLU A 169 15.45 12.52 -17.46
C GLU A 169 15.74 12.73 -18.95
N TRP A 170 14.70 12.75 -19.79
CA TRP A 170 14.79 12.99 -21.24
C TRP A 170 15.44 14.33 -21.58
N ASN A 171 15.24 15.35 -20.76
CA ASN A 171 15.73 16.71 -20.99
C ASN A 171 17.16 16.93 -20.49
N LYS A 172 17.83 15.93 -19.95
CA LYS A 172 19.22 16.05 -19.49
C LYS A 172 20.21 16.14 -20.66
N THR A 173 21.30 16.84 -20.43
CA THR A 173 22.33 17.14 -21.46
C THR A 173 22.92 15.86 -22.07
N TYR A 174 23.16 14.82 -21.27
CA TYR A 174 23.72 13.57 -21.77
C TYR A 174 22.78 12.84 -22.74
N ILE A 175 21.47 12.96 -22.56
CA ILE A 175 20.47 12.41 -23.51
C ILE A 175 20.51 13.18 -24.84
N THR A 176 20.76 14.51 -24.80
CA THR A 176 20.92 15.30 -26.01
C THR A 176 22.13 14.85 -26.81
N ALA A 177 23.25 14.50 -26.17
CA ALA A 177 24.42 13.92 -26.82
C ALA A 177 24.07 12.61 -27.57
N TYR A 178 23.36 11.68 -26.89
CA TYR A 178 22.93 10.43 -27.57
C TYR A 178 21.99 10.64 -28.74
N ARG A 179 21.16 11.70 -28.70
CA ARG A 179 20.31 12.08 -29.86
C ARG A 179 21.14 12.60 -31.03
N LEU A 180 22.19 13.37 -30.75
CA LEU A 180 23.12 13.85 -31.78
C LEU A 180 23.94 12.69 -32.38
N ASP A 181 24.26 11.67 -31.61
CA ASP A 181 24.90 10.43 -32.06
C ASP A 181 23.95 9.55 -32.91
N GLY A 182 22.70 9.97 -33.14
CA GLY A 182 21.74 9.27 -34.01
C GLY A 182 21.01 8.10 -33.35
N LEU A 183 21.06 7.93 -32.02
CA LEU A 183 20.33 6.89 -31.33
C LEU A 183 18.82 7.13 -31.39
N SER A 184 18.05 6.07 -31.66
CA SER A 184 16.58 6.13 -31.68
C SER A 184 16.00 6.40 -30.30
N SER A 185 14.84 7.10 -30.25
CA SER A 185 14.11 7.37 -29.01
C SER A 185 13.78 6.09 -28.22
N PHE A 186 13.52 4.98 -28.92
CA PHE A 186 13.29 3.68 -28.31
C PHE A 186 14.55 3.16 -27.58
N SER A 187 15.71 3.23 -28.19
CA SER A 187 16.98 2.83 -27.59
C SER A 187 17.34 3.69 -26.39
N ILE A 188 17.13 5.02 -26.51
CA ILE A 188 17.38 5.97 -25.44
C ILE A 188 16.49 5.68 -24.23
N LEU A 189 15.18 5.48 -24.46
CA LEU A 189 14.24 5.19 -23.38
C LEU A 189 14.62 3.91 -22.63
N ASN A 190 14.81 2.80 -23.36
CA ASN A 190 14.98 1.50 -22.72
C ASN A 190 16.38 1.31 -22.12
N ARG A 191 17.42 1.87 -22.74
CA ARG A 191 18.82 1.60 -22.35
C ARG A 191 19.37 2.62 -21.36
N PHE A 192 18.85 3.85 -21.36
CA PHE A 192 19.39 4.93 -20.53
C PHE A 192 18.36 5.49 -19.54
N ILE A 193 17.13 5.80 -19.98
CA ILE A 193 16.14 6.46 -19.13
C ILE A 193 15.53 5.48 -18.12
N LEU A 194 14.97 4.36 -18.59
CA LEU A 194 14.30 3.40 -17.70
C LEU A 194 15.21 2.86 -16.59
N PRO A 195 16.46 2.42 -16.86
CA PRO A 195 17.36 1.98 -15.80
C PRO A 195 17.69 3.09 -14.80
N ASN A 196 17.82 4.33 -15.27
CA ASN A 196 18.19 5.46 -14.42
C ASN A 196 17.03 5.94 -13.52
N ILE A 197 15.79 5.83 -13.99
CA ILE A 197 14.62 6.16 -13.18
C ILE A 197 14.12 4.96 -12.33
N LEU A 198 14.59 3.74 -12.59
CA LEU A 198 14.14 2.53 -11.89
C LEU A 198 14.13 2.66 -10.36
N PRO A 199 15.16 3.21 -9.72
CA PRO A 199 15.13 3.38 -8.28
C PRO A 199 14.04 4.37 -7.82
N ILE A 200 13.69 5.42 -8.62
CA ILE A 200 12.59 6.35 -8.32
C ILE A 200 11.25 5.65 -8.53
N TYR A 201 11.16 4.83 -9.56
CA TYR A 201 10.00 4.02 -9.84
C TYR A 201 9.67 3.09 -8.66
N LEU A 202 10.68 2.45 -8.08
CA LEU A 202 10.52 1.62 -6.89
C LEU A 202 10.03 2.41 -5.68
N THR A 203 10.55 3.62 -5.45
CA THR A 203 10.06 4.48 -4.33
C THR A 203 8.60 4.90 -4.52
N GLU A 204 8.16 5.15 -5.76
CA GLU A 204 6.75 5.44 -6.06
C GLU A 204 5.86 4.21 -5.80
N ILE A 205 6.30 3.01 -6.14
CA ILE A 205 5.57 1.76 -5.84
C ILE A 205 5.40 1.58 -4.34
N VAL A 206 6.45 1.81 -3.55
CA VAL A 206 6.40 1.71 -2.08
C VAL A 206 5.43 2.74 -1.49
N SER A 207 5.48 3.99 -1.97
CA SER A 207 4.53 5.05 -1.56
C SER A 207 3.09 4.69 -1.92
N LEU A 208 2.89 4.14 -3.12
CA LEU A 208 1.60 3.70 -3.62
C LEU A 208 1.00 2.60 -2.71
N PHE A 209 1.82 1.63 -2.31
CA PHE A 209 1.40 0.56 -1.39
C PHE A 209 0.86 1.15 -0.06
N GLY A 210 1.60 2.07 0.57
CA GLY A 210 1.17 2.71 1.82
C GLY A 210 -0.12 3.52 1.68
N SER A 211 -0.32 4.16 0.53
CA SER A 211 -1.55 4.93 0.27
C SER A 211 -2.75 4.02 0.00
N ILE A 212 -2.56 2.94 -0.75
CA ILE A 212 -3.62 2.00 -1.10
C ILE A 212 -4.08 1.20 0.13
N ILE A 213 -3.16 0.69 0.97
CA ILE A 213 -3.54 -0.05 2.17
C ILE A 213 -4.40 0.81 3.10
N LEU A 214 -4.02 2.09 3.27
CA LEU A 214 -4.81 3.03 4.07
C LEU A 214 -6.21 3.25 3.48
N SER A 215 -6.32 3.44 2.17
CA SER A 215 -7.62 3.65 1.52
C SER A 215 -8.51 2.41 1.57
N LEU A 216 -7.97 1.22 1.30
CA LEU A 216 -8.71 -0.03 1.39
C LEU A 216 -9.26 -0.24 2.80
N THR A 217 -8.40 -0.14 3.82
CA THR A 217 -8.84 -0.31 5.21
C THR A 217 -9.83 0.75 5.66
N THR A 218 -9.72 1.99 5.17
CA THR A 218 -10.69 3.04 5.49
C THR A 218 -12.06 2.75 4.88
N ILE A 219 -12.10 2.30 3.64
CA ILE A 219 -13.36 2.01 2.92
C ILE A 219 -14.08 0.83 3.57
N THR A 220 -13.37 -0.26 3.87
CA THR A 220 -13.95 -1.42 4.54
C THR A 220 -14.34 -1.12 5.99
N PHE A 221 -13.60 -0.22 6.67
CA PHE A 221 -14.00 0.31 7.98
C PHE A 221 -15.30 1.14 7.92
N LEU A 222 -15.56 1.85 6.84
CA LEU A 222 -16.82 2.58 6.62
C LEU A 222 -17.99 1.65 6.27
N GLY A 223 -17.75 0.36 6.08
CA GLY A 223 -18.79 -0.64 5.83
C GLY A 223 -19.05 -0.92 4.35
N PHE A 224 -18.22 -0.42 3.44
CA PHE A 224 -18.31 -0.76 2.03
C PHE A 224 -17.60 -2.10 1.73
N ALA A 225 -18.16 -2.88 0.79
CA ALA A 225 -17.64 -4.18 0.35
C ALA A 225 -17.47 -5.20 1.49
N ASN A 226 -18.49 -5.37 2.31
CA ASN A 226 -18.53 -6.28 3.46
C ASN A 226 -18.66 -7.75 3.04
N ASP A 227 -17.58 -8.37 2.58
CA ASP A 227 -17.55 -9.81 2.38
C ASP A 227 -17.18 -10.53 3.69
N VAL A 228 -18.18 -11.00 4.41
CA VAL A 228 -18.01 -11.73 5.69
C VAL A 228 -17.15 -12.99 5.54
N SER A 229 -17.07 -13.56 4.33
CA SER A 229 -16.27 -14.75 4.05
C SER A 229 -14.76 -14.47 4.00
N ARG A 230 -14.38 -13.21 3.80
CA ARG A 230 -12.98 -12.78 3.69
C ARG A 230 -12.71 -11.52 4.50
N PRO A 231 -12.63 -11.66 5.81
CA PRO A 231 -12.37 -10.50 6.68
C PRO A 231 -11.04 -9.83 6.31
N ASP A 232 -11.02 -8.52 6.36
CA ASP A 232 -9.84 -7.67 6.30
C ASP A 232 -9.75 -6.80 7.56
N LEU A 233 -8.65 -6.08 7.74
CA LEU A 233 -8.40 -5.30 8.96
C LEU A 233 -9.41 -4.17 9.16
N GLY A 234 -9.86 -3.50 8.09
CA GLY A 234 -10.86 -2.44 8.18
C GLY A 234 -12.23 -2.99 8.55
N MET A 235 -12.64 -4.09 7.93
CA MET A 235 -13.88 -4.79 8.28
C MET A 235 -13.88 -5.31 9.73
N MET A 236 -12.71 -5.80 10.22
CA MET A 236 -12.59 -6.15 11.64
C MET A 236 -12.88 -4.97 12.54
N MET A 237 -12.29 -3.82 12.28
CA MET A 237 -12.58 -2.61 13.05
C MET A 237 -14.06 -2.23 12.98
N PHE A 238 -14.69 -2.32 11.80
CA PHE A 238 -16.11 -2.08 11.63
C PHE A 238 -16.98 -3.01 12.49
N GLN A 239 -16.68 -4.30 12.50
CA GLN A 239 -17.43 -5.29 13.29
C GLN A 239 -17.18 -5.17 14.80
N MET A 240 -15.98 -4.72 15.21
CA MET A 240 -15.60 -4.61 16.62
C MET A 240 -15.96 -3.26 17.26
N LYS A 241 -16.51 -2.31 16.49
CA LYS A 241 -16.89 -0.98 17.02
C LYS A 241 -17.92 -1.04 18.13
N ASP A 242 -18.84 -2.00 18.07
CA ASP A 242 -19.95 -2.12 19.02
C ASP A 242 -19.50 -2.74 20.35
N ILE A 243 -18.34 -3.40 20.39
CA ILE A 243 -17.78 -4.05 21.59
C ILE A 243 -16.59 -3.29 22.19
N ILE A 244 -16.33 -2.05 21.77
CA ILE A 244 -15.21 -1.23 22.29
C ILE A 244 -15.28 -1.08 23.80
N ALA A 245 -16.46 -0.93 24.38
CA ALA A 245 -16.63 -0.77 25.83
C ALA A 245 -16.26 -2.02 26.63
N SER A 246 -16.44 -3.22 26.06
CA SER A 246 -16.13 -4.49 26.72
C SER A 246 -14.71 -5.00 26.37
N ASN A 247 -14.23 -4.78 25.16
CA ASN A 247 -12.89 -5.17 24.73
C ASN A 247 -12.34 -4.17 23.70
N TYR A 248 -11.74 -3.06 24.19
CA TYR A 248 -11.14 -2.05 23.32
C TYR A 248 -9.95 -2.58 22.48
N LEU A 249 -9.26 -3.63 22.94
CA LEU A 249 -8.14 -4.23 22.21
C LEU A 249 -8.60 -4.94 20.93
N ALA A 250 -9.80 -5.51 20.94
CA ALA A 250 -10.39 -6.09 19.74
C ALA A 250 -10.49 -5.08 18.60
N PHE A 251 -10.87 -3.84 18.91
CA PHE A 251 -10.97 -2.74 17.96
C PHE A 251 -9.61 -2.15 17.58
N LEU A 252 -8.72 -1.96 18.58
CA LEU A 252 -7.44 -1.30 18.35
C LEU A 252 -6.41 -2.18 17.64
N SER A 253 -6.44 -3.50 17.85
CA SER A 253 -5.43 -4.41 17.30
C SER A 253 -5.31 -4.36 15.77
N PRO A 254 -6.39 -4.37 14.96
CA PRO A 254 -6.27 -4.20 13.52
C PRO A 254 -5.77 -2.81 13.12
N GLY A 255 -6.17 -1.76 13.84
CA GLY A 255 -5.69 -0.40 13.62
C GLY A 255 -4.18 -0.26 13.87
N ILE A 256 -3.68 -0.87 14.94
CA ILE A 256 -2.23 -0.92 15.24
C ILE A 256 -1.48 -1.69 14.15
N ALA A 257 -2.03 -2.82 13.67
CA ALA A 257 -1.41 -3.63 12.61
C ALA A 257 -1.28 -2.83 11.29
N VAL A 258 -2.32 -2.10 10.89
CA VAL A 258 -2.27 -1.21 9.72
C VAL A 258 -1.27 -0.08 9.93
N SER A 259 -1.31 0.59 11.08
CA SER A 259 -0.41 1.71 11.39
C SER A 259 1.05 1.28 11.39
N ALA A 260 1.37 0.15 12.01
CA ALA A 260 2.72 -0.42 12.01
C ALA A 260 3.19 -0.73 10.57
N THR A 261 2.33 -1.32 9.75
CA THR A 261 2.64 -1.61 8.34
C THR A 261 2.97 -0.33 7.58
N ILE A 262 2.15 0.71 7.72
CA ILE A 262 2.35 2.00 7.07
C ILE A 262 3.66 2.64 7.54
N ILE A 263 3.94 2.62 8.83
CA ILE A 263 5.19 3.17 9.39
C ILE A 263 6.41 2.48 8.78
N PHE A 264 6.45 1.14 8.73
CA PHE A 264 7.58 0.42 8.15
C PHE A 264 7.73 0.68 6.64
N VAL A 265 6.64 0.77 5.91
CA VAL A 265 6.64 1.10 4.48
C VAL A 265 7.21 2.52 4.26
N TYR A 266 6.81 3.50 5.05
CA TYR A 266 7.34 4.87 4.94
C TYR A 266 8.78 4.99 5.42
N LEU A 267 9.19 4.28 6.47
CA LEU A 267 10.60 4.22 6.90
C LEU A 267 11.49 3.64 5.79
N PHE A 268 11.05 2.55 5.17
CA PHE A 268 11.77 1.96 4.03
C PHE A 268 11.87 2.95 2.86
N ASN A 269 10.77 3.60 2.52
CA ASN A 269 10.74 4.60 1.47
C ASN A 269 11.67 5.78 1.75
N PHE A 270 11.64 6.31 2.98
CA PHE A 270 12.52 7.39 3.42
C PHE A 270 14.00 6.99 3.35
N GLY A 271 14.33 5.75 3.75
CA GLY A 271 15.68 5.21 3.62
C GLY A 271 16.17 5.11 2.17
N LEU A 272 15.28 4.76 1.23
CA LEU A 272 15.57 4.76 -0.20
C LEU A 272 15.87 6.18 -0.74
N TYR A 273 15.15 7.19 -0.28
CA TYR A 273 15.39 8.60 -0.64
C TYR A 273 16.70 9.13 -0.05
N GLY A 274 16.97 8.87 1.23
CA GLY A 274 18.15 9.35 1.94
C GLY A 274 19.46 8.85 1.34
N ARG A 275 19.45 7.65 0.77
CA ARG A 275 20.61 7.07 0.08
C ARG A 275 21.02 7.86 -1.18
N ARG A 276 20.07 8.57 -1.82
CA ARG A 276 20.30 9.37 -3.02
C ARG A 276 20.75 10.79 -2.76
N ALA A 277 20.25 11.40 -1.68
CA ALA A 277 20.68 12.74 -1.30
C ALA A 277 22.16 12.80 -0.86
N GLY A 278 22.78 11.63 -0.68
CA GLY A 278 24.19 11.47 -0.30
C GLY A 278 25.13 11.02 -1.44
N THR A 279 24.61 10.69 -2.65
CA THR A 279 25.38 10.48 -3.88
C THR A 279 25.24 11.65 -4.82
#